data_98557b2fff39fc170a61c1d732cedeea
#
_entry.id   98557b2fff39fc170a61c1d732cedeea
#
_cell.length_a   1.000
_cell.length_b   1.000
_cell.length_c   1.000
_cell.angle_alpha   90.00
_cell.angle_beta   90.00
_cell.angle_gamma   90.00
#
_symmetry.space_group_name_H-M   'P 1'
#
loop_
_entity.id
_entity.type
_entity.pdbx_description
1 polymer ?
#
loop_
_entity_poly.entity_id
_entity_poly.type
_entity_poly.pdbx_seq_one_letter_code
_entity_poly.pdbx_strand_id
1 'polypeptide(L)'
;MSKKKLLIYYPESMLKPVGGPAGYLFNLRQGLDTLNKEKFPIDVSFYEAAPKSLRDTVKNKDKIPKRLREFRRAVDDIFYEKKAYPLDEKLHQYDMIHFHSIDAMYLCRKTLENYKGTVILTSHSPCAKFKEKLAWLNPFDYKMLKKWVDRIEEMDAYSFKRADYIIFPCKEAEEPYYHTWEGYEQLREEKKYRYMPTGIVGCKAKVNREDFRKKYGIPDNAFVISYAGRHNEIKGYADLKRLGEKLLADKNVYFLIAGKEEPMTGLKNDHWIEVGWTNDPHSLIAASDVFVLPNHETYFDLILLEVLSLGVPVVMSRTGGNKYFEQFKQPGLKFYDTLEEAQDRILDIKKMPVDELCDAKAGIIEMFNNEFTVEKFAKNYINIISEIAASIR
;
A
#
# COMPACT_ATOMS: atom_id res chain seq x y z
N MET A 1 -6.32 -3.85 -37.63
CA MET A 1 -5.18 -4.38 -36.83
C MET A 1 -5.75 -5.11 -35.62
N SER A 2 -5.21 -6.26 -35.23
CA SER A 2 -5.59 -6.95 -33.99
C SER A 2 -5.18 -6.07 -32.78
N LYS A 3 -6.00 -6.08 -31.73
CA LYS A 3 -5.67 -5.39 -30.48
C LYS A 3 -4.38 -5.97 -29.89
N LYS A 4 -3.52 -5.13 -29.34
CA LYS A 4 -2.36 -5.58 -28.57
C LYS A 4 -2.82 -6.30 -27.30
N LYS A 5 -2.15 -7.39 -26.92
CA LYS A 5 -2.50 -8.23 -25.76
C LYS A 5 -1.63 -7.87 -24.56
N LEU A 6 -2.27 -7.53 -23.45
CA LEU A 6 -1.61 -7.29 -22.15
C LEU A 6 -1.96 -8.41 -21.17
N LEU A 7 -0.94 -8.94 -20.50
CA LEU A 7 -1.11 -9.78 -19.32
C LEU A 7 -0.74 -9.01 -18.05
N ILE A 8 -1.68 -8.88 -17.12
CA ILE A 8 -1.42 -8.45 -15.74
C ILE A 8 -0.96 -9.67 -14.95
N TYR A 9 0.31 -9.70 -14.56
CA TYR A 9 0.96 -10.86 -13.97
C TYR A 9 1.17 -10.72 -12.47
N TYR A 10 0.43 -11.49 -11.68
CA TYR A 10 0.54 -11.57 -10.22
C TYR A 10 0.21 -12.98 -9.72
N PRO A 11 1.18 -13.88 -9.58
CA PRO A 11 0.96 -15.28 -9.22
C PRO A 11 0.90 -15.54 -7.71
N GLU A 12 1.13 -14.53 -6.85
CA GLU A 12 1.36 -14.73 -5.42
C GLU A 12 0.09 -15.05 -4.63
N SER A 13 -1.06 -14.50 -5.02
CA SER A 13 -2.33 -14.73 -4.31
C SER A 13 -3.55 -14.44 -5.19
N MET A 14 -4.70 -14.93 -4.74
CA MET A 14 -5.99 -14.52 -5.30
C MET A 14 -6.24 -13.02 -5.05
N LEU A 15 -6.86 -12.34 -6.01
CA LEU A 15 -7.25 -10.95 -5.87
C LEU A 15 -8.40 -10.83 -4.85
N LYS A 16 -8.19 -10.01 -3.82
CA LYS A 16 -9.13 -9.79 -2.70
C LYS A 16 -9.10 -8.33 -2.28
N PRO A 17 -10.18 -7.79 -1.70
CA PRO A 17 -10.22 -6.43 -1.15
C PRO A 17 -9.43 -6.34 0.16
N VAL A 18 -8.14 -6.57 0.10
CA VAL A 18 -7.17 -6.47 1.21
C VAL A 18 -6.04 -5.54 0.78
N GLY A 19 -5.25 -5.04 1.71
CA GLY A 19 -4.13 -4.16 1.39
C GLY A 19 -3.07 -4.79 0.48
N GLY A 20 -2.17 -3.96 -0.04
CA GLY A 20 -1.06 -4.35 -0.89
C GLY A 20 -1.44 -4.68 -2.34
N PRO A 21 -0.57 -5.43 -3.08
CA PRO A 21 -0.77 -5.67 -4.52
C PRO A 21 -2.09 -6.36 -4.85
N ALA A 22 -2.54 -7.31 -4.01
CA ALA A 22 -3.80 -8.02 -4.24
C ALA A 22 -5.01 -7.09 -4.19
N GLY A 23 -5.03 -6.14 -3.24
CA GLY A 23 -6.08 -5.13 -3.15
C GLY A 23 -6.04 -4.12 -4.29
N TYR A 24 -4.84 -3.67 -4.69
CA TYR A 24 -4.66 -2.82 -5.86
C TYR A 24 -5.26 -3.48 -7.11
N LEU A 25 -4.90 -4.73 -7.40
CA LEU A 25 -5.36 -5.46 -8.57
C LEU A 25 -6.85 -5.82 -8.50
N PHE A 26 -7.36 -6.09 -7.29
CA PHE A 26 -8.80 -6.25 -7.08
C PHE A 26 -9.56 -4.98 -7.50
N ASN A 27 -9.13 -3.81 -7.03
CA ASN A 27 -9.76 -2.53 -7.38
C ASN A 27 -9.61 -2.21 -8.87
N LEU A 28 -8.44 -2.47 -9.48
CA LEU A 28 -8.24 -2.30 -10.91
C LEU A 28 -9.21 -3.18 -11.72
N ARG A 29 -9.36 -4.45 -11.34
CA ARG A 29 -10.29 -5.38 -12.00
C ARG A 29 -11.73 -4.89 -11.88
N GLN A 30 -12.15 -4.48 -10.67
CA GLN A 30 -13.48 -3.90 -10.45
C GLN A 30 -13.73 -2.70 -11.38
N GLY A 31 -12.76 -1.78 -11.47
CA GLY A 31 -12.88 -0.62 -12.35
C GLY A 31 -12.93 -0.99 -13.84
N LEU A 32 -12.08 -1.93 -14.29
CA LEU A 32 -12.10 -2.41 -15.68
C LEU A 32 -13.43 -3.11 -16.04
N ASP A 33 -14.05 -3.77 -15.07
CA ASP A 33 -15.36 -4.44 -15.29
C ASP A 33 -16.53 -3.45 -15.42
N THR A 34 -16.37 -2.20 -14.94
CA THR A 34 -17.38 -1.13 -15.14
C THR A 34 -17.29 -0.46 -16.51
N LEU A 35 -16.16 -0.62 -17.21
CA LEU A 35 -15.91 0.04 -18.48
C LEU A 35 -16.30 -0.87 -19.67
N ASN A 36 -16.68 -0.23 -20.80
CA ASN A 36 -16.95 -0.97 -22.03
C ASN A 36 -15.64 -1.48 -22.67
N LYS A 37 -15.34 -2.78 -22.45
CA LYS A 37 -14.13 -3.45 -22.93
C LYS A 37 -13.99 -3.49 -24.45
N GLU A 38 -15.09 -3.41 -25.21
CA GLU A 38 -15.03 -3.37 -26.68
C GLU A 38 -14.31 -2.14 -27.20
N LYS A 39 -14.42 -1.02 -26.45
CA LYS A 39 -13.77 0.26 -26.78
C LYS A 39 -12.30 0.31 -26.40
N PHE A 40 -11.76 -0.68 -25.69
CA PHE A 40 -10.34 -0.67 -25.35
C PHE A 40 -9.50 -0.91 -26.59
N PRO A 41 -8.42 -0.12 -26.81
CA PRO A 41 -7.49 -0.34 -27.89
C PRO A 41 -6.57 -1.55 -27.65
N ILE A 42 -6.62 -2.13 -26.45
CA ILE A 42 -5.83 -3.27 -25.99
C ILE A 42 -6.73 -4.37 -25.44
N ASP A 43 -6.25 -5.60 -25.48
CA ASP A 43 -6.89 -6.77 -24.86
C ASP A 43 -6.19 -7.06 -23.52
N VAL A 44 -6.92 -6.94 -22.40
CA VAL A 44 -6.37 -7.05 -21.04
C VAL A 44 -6.78 -8.38 -20.41
N SER A 45 -5.80 -9.17 -20.02
CA SER A 45 -5.97 -10.43 -19.31
C SER A 45 -5.29 -10.38 -17.95
N PHE A 46 -5.87 -11.05 -16.96
CA PHE A 46 -5.24 -11.26 -15.65
C PHE A 46 -4.68 -12.69 -15.58
N TYR A 47 -3.46 -12.81 -15.03
CA TYR A 47 -2.90 -14.10 -14.70
C TYR A 47 -3.74 -14.79 -13.62
N GLU A 48 -4.22 -15.98 -13.91
CA GLU A 48 -4.96 -16.79 -12.92
C GLU A 48 -3.98 -17.66 -12.16
N ALA A 49 -3.72 -17.29 -10.90
CA ALA A 49 -2.92 -18.10 -10.00
C ALA A 49 -3.64 -19.43 -9.74
N ALA A 50 -2.96 -20.56 -9.90
CA ALA A 50 -3.49 -21.85 -9.53
C ALA A 50 -3.90 -21.85 -8.05
N PRO A 51 -5.04 -22.42 -7.65
CA PRO A 51 -5.44 -22.49 -6.26
C PRO A 51 -4.33 -23.20 -5.47
N LYS A 52 -3.89 -22.57 -4.35
CA LYS A 52 -2.90 -23.17 -3.47
C LYS A 52 -3.40 -24.54 -3.04
N SER A 53 -2.58 -25.57 -3.19
CA SER A 53 -2.95 -26.92 -2.77
C SER A 53 -3.28 -26.92 -1.27
N LEU A 54 -4.23 -27.76 -0.84
CA LEU A 54 -4.57 -27.93 0.58
C LEU A 54 -3.33 -28.28 1.45
N ARG A 55 -2.25 -28.79 0.86
CA ARG A 55 -0.96 -29.02 1.53
C ARG A 55 -0.24 -27.75 1.95
N ASP A 56 -0.46 -26.61 1.25
CA ASP A 56 0.16 -25.33 1.58
C ASP A 56 -0.60 -24.57 2.67
N THR A 57 -1.85 -24.94 2.92
CA THR A 57 -2.74 -24.29 3.92
C THR A 57 -2.66 -24.92 5.31
N VAL A 58 -2.19 -26.15 5.42
CA VAL A 58 -2.14 -26.86 6.70
C VAL A 58 -0.70 -27.23 7.03
N LYS A 59 -0.08 -26.57 8.01
CA LYS A 59 0.76 -27.25 9.02
C LYS A 59 1.37 -26.27 10.01
N ASN A 60 0.94 -26.41 11.26
CA ASN A 60 1.75 -26.24 12.49
C ASN A 60 2.78 -25.07 12.50
N LYS A 61 2.44 -23.91 11.89
CA LYS A 61 3.30 -22.73 11.96
C LYS A 61 3.49 -22.23 13.40
N ASP A 62 2.52 -22.51 14.27
CA ASP A 62 2.53 -22.06 15.67
C ASP A 62 3.43 -22.91 16.59
N LYS A 63 3.89 -24.08 16.14
CA LYS A 63 4.81 -24.95 16.93
C LYS A 63 6.30 -24.61 16.73
N ILE A 64 6.63 -23.81 15.72
CA ILE A 64 8.02 -23.41 15.47
C ILE A 64 8.29 -22.08 16.17
N PRO A 65 9.34 -21.96 17.01
CA PRO A 65 9.69 -20.69 17.64
C PRO A 65 9.78 -19.57 16.61
N LYS A 66 9.24 -18.40 16.94
CA LYS A 66 9.17 -17.23 16.05
C LYS A 66 10.51 -16.94 15.37
N ARG A 67 11.59 -16.91 16.16
CA ARG A 67 12.98 -16.65 15.69
C ARG A 67 13.43 -17.65 14.61
N LEU A 68 13.14 -18.95 14.78
CA LEU A 68 13.54 -19.97 13.80
C LEU A 68 12.75 -19.84 12.51
N ARG A 69 11.50 -19.44 12.61
CA ARG A 69 10.62 -19.18 11.46
C ARG A 69 11.09 -17.96 10.66
N GLU A 70 11.51 -16.90 11.36
CA GLU A 70 12.07 -15.67 10.75
C GLU A 70 13.40 -15.95 10.06
N PHE A 71 14.30 -16.66 10.73
CA PHE A 71 15.57 -17.07 10.14
C PHE A 71 15.39 -17.94 8.90
N ARG A 72 14.52 -18.95 8.97
CA ARG A 72 14.19 -19.79 7.81
C ARG A 72 13.63 -18.98 6.64
N ARG A 73 12.75 -18.01 6.94
CA ARG A 73 12.21 -17.12 5.91
C ARG A 73 13.31 -16.29 5.26
N ALA A 74 14.22 -15.74 6.04
CA ALA A 74 15.36 -14.99 5.53
C ALA A 74 16.28 -15.85 4.65
N VAL A 75 16.58 -17.07 5.09
CA VAL A 75 17.34 -18.04 4.29
C VAL A 75 16.60 -18.38 2.99
N ASP A 76 15.30 -18.63 3.06
CA ASP A 76 14.49 -18.89 1.87
C ASP A 76 14.52 -17.71 0.89
N ASP A 77 14.45 -16.47 1.39
CA ASP A 77 14.53 -15.25 0.57
C ASP A 77 15.92 -15.10 -0.09
N ILE A 78 17.01 -15.38 0.64
CA ILE A 78 18.38 -15.33 0.11
C ILE A 78 18.63 -16.38 -0.97
N PHE A 79 18.08 -17.59 -0.80
CA PHE A 79 18.20 -18.65 -1.79
C PHE A 79 17.11 -18.62 -2.88
N TYR A 80 16.26 -17.62 -2.86
CA TYR A 80 15.18 -17.45 -3.83
C TYR A 80 15.70 -17.29 -5.28
N GLU A 81 16.87 -16.71 -5.44
CA GLU A 81 17.55 -16.57 -6.74
C GLU A 81 17.74 -17.91 -7.49
N LYS A 82 17.86 -19.03 -6.74
CA LYS A 82 18.00 -20.37 -7.32
C LYS A 82 16.70 -20.94 -7.86
N LYS A 83 15.56 -20.32 -7.50
CA LYS A 83 14.22 -20.75 -7.86
C LYS A 83 13.68 -19.98 -9.06
N ALA A 84 14.39 -19.99 -10.20
CA ALA A 84 13.77 -19.51 -11.43
C ALA A 84 12.61 -20.43 -11.81
N TYR A 85 11.48 -19.83 -12.22
CA TYR A 85 10.41 -20.61 -12.84
C TYR A 85 10.92 -21.29 -14.11
N PRO A 86 10.39 -22.47 -14.47
CA PRO A 86 10.61 -23.05 -15.79
C PRO A 86 10.26 -22.03 -16.88
N LEU A 87 10.86 -22.19 -18.05
CA LEU A 87 10.50 -21.40 -19.21
C LEU A 87 8.99 -21.55 -19.47
N ASP A 88 8.28 -20.44 -19.52
CA ASP A 88 6.84 -20.39 -19.83
C ASP A 88 6.62 -19.73 -21.18
N GLU A 89 6.58 -20.54 -22.23
CA GLU A 89 6.37 -20.07 -23.61
C GLU A 89 4.99 -19.41 -23.79
N LYS A 90 4.01 -19.70 -22.91
CA LYS A 90 2.68 -19.07 -23.00
C LYS A 90 2.73 -17.56 -22.75
N LEU A 91 3.75 -17.08 -22.03
CA LEU A 91 3.95 -15.65 -21.84
C LEU A 91 4.30 -14.93 -23.15
N HIS A 92 4.91 -15.62 -24.11
CA HIS A 92 5.29 -15.06 -25.42
C HIS A 92 4.09 -14.74 -26.34
N GLN A 93 2.89 -15.18 -26.00
CA GLN A 93 1.67 -14.83 -26.76
C GLN A 93 1.16 -13.41 -26.48
N TYR A 94 1.69 -12.73 -25.44
CA TYR A 94 1.34 -11.38 -25.08
C TYR A 94 2.32 -10.36 -25.65
N ASP A 95 1.81 -9.22 -26.12
CA ASP A 95 2.64 -8.10 -26.58
C ASP A 95 3.25 -7.34 -25.39
N MET A 96 2.55 -7.35 -24.24
CA MET A 96 2.95 -6.68 -23.01
C MET A 96 2.69 -7.57 -21.79
N ILE A 97 3.60 -7.54 -20.82
CA ILE A 97 3.40 -8.17 -19.51
C ILE A 97 3.63 -7.12 -18.43
N HIS A 98 2.63 -6.90 -17.56
CA HIS A 98 2.71 -6.00 -16.42
C HIS A 98 2.87 -6.79 -15.14
N PHE A 99 4.08 -6.79 -14.59
CA PHE A 99 4.41 -7.43 -13.32
C PHE A 99 4.03 -6.54 -12.14
N HIS A 100 3.35 -7.13 -11.15
CA HIS A 100 2.96 -6.48 -9.90
C HIS A 100 3.72 -7.03 -8.68
N SER A 101 4.88 -7.61 -8.92
CA SER A 101 5.79 -8.12 -7.89
C SER A 101 7.20 -8.21 -8.46
N ILE A 102 8.15 -7.64 -7.74
CA ILE A 102 9.59 -7.74 -8.04
C ILE A 102 10.01 -9.21 -8.00
N ASP A 103 9.58 -9.95 -6.97
CA ASP A 103 9.91 -11.37 -6.81
C ASP A 103 9.41 -12.20 -7.99
N ALA A 104 8.14 -12.00 -8.39
CA ALA A 104 7.57 -12.74 -9.50
C ALA A 104 8.29 -12.44 -10.82
N MET A 105 8.65 -11.17 -11.06
CA MET A 105 9.40 -10.78 -12.24
C MET A 105 10.79 -11.41 -12.27
N TYR A 106 11.51 -11.38 -11.14
CA TYR A 106 12.83 -12.01 -11.04
C TYR A 106 12.76 -13.53 -11.24
N LEU A 107 11.72 -14.19 -10.72
CA LEU A 107 11.51 -15.62 -10.94
C LEU A 107 11.26 -15.99 -12.41
N CYS A 108 10.64 -15.09 -13.17
CA CYS A 108 10.38 -15.25 -14.60
C CYS A 108 11.60 -14.91 -15.48
N ARG A 109 12.77 -14.57 -14.92
CA ARG A 109 13.92 -14.07 -15.69
C ARG A 109 14.34 -14.94 -16.87
N LYS A 110 14.26 -16.27 -16.74
CA LYS A 110 14.57 -17.19 -17.85
C LYS A 110 13.63 -17.02 -19.04
N THR A 111 12.35 -16.80 -18.78
CA THR A 111 11.36 -16.50 -19.83
C THR A 111 11.61 -15.11 -20.41
N LEU A 112 11.97 -14.14 -19.55
CA LEU A 112 12.18 -12.76 -19.96
C LEU A 112 13.47 -12.53 -20.76
N GLU A 113 14.46 -13.44 -20.72
CA GLU A 113 15.68 -13.38 -21.55
C GLU A 113 15.36 -13.39 -23.06
N ASN A 114 14.37 -14.16 -23.46
CA ASN A 114 13.96 -14.31 -24.87
C ASN A 114 12.64 -13.61 -25.20
N TYR A 115 12.01 -12.97 -24.23
CA TYR A 115 10.76 -12.25 -24.43
C TYR A 115 10.98 -10.94 -25.20
N LYS A 116 10.30 -10.81 -26.34
CA LYS A 116 10.41 -9.67 -27.26
C LYS A 116 9.37 -8.58 -27.03
N GLY A 117 8.33 -8.88 -26.23
CA GLY A 117 7.31 -7.91 -25.89
C GLY A 117 7.77 -6.92 -24.81
N THR A 118 6.92 -5.98 -24.50
CA THR A 118 7.18 -4.92 -23.50
C THR A 118 6.93 -5.42 -22.09
N VAL A 119 7.87 -5.17 -21.20
CA VAL A 119 7.78 -5.50 -19.77
C VAL A 119 7.51 -4.26 -18.95
N ILE A 120 6.43 -4.29 -18.17
CA ILE A 120 6.00 -3.21 -17.30
C ILE A 120 6.09 -3.69 -15.85
N LEU A 121 6.51 -2.83 -14.94
CA LEU A 121 6.65 -3.12 -13.51
C LEU A 121 5.87 -2.12 -12.65
N THR A 122 5.13 -2.61 -11.65
CA THR A 122 4.68 -1.86 -10.48
C THR A 122 5.13 -2.62 -9.23
N SER A 123 5.96 -1.99 -8.40
CA SER A 123 6.63 -2.68 -7.28
C SER A 123 5.76 -2.87 -6.05
N HIS A 124 4.84 -1.95 -5.77
CA HIS A 124 3.95 -1.90 -4.60
C HIS A 124 4.66 -1.88 -3.23
N SER A 125 5.93 -1.56 -3.19
CA SER A 125 6.70 -1.57 -1.95
C SER A 125 6.93 -0.14 -1.43
N PRO A 126 6.78 0.09 -0.11
CA PRO A 126 7.07 1.40 0.51
C PRO A 126 8.56 1.68 0.64
N CYS A 127 9.42 0.81 0.13
CA CYS A 127 10.87 0.95 0.07
C CYS A 127 11.42 -0.08 -0.94
N ALA A 128 12.72 -0.09 -1.20
CA ALA A 128 13.34 -1.17 -1.95
C ALA A 128 12.96 -2.53 -1.34
N LYS A 129 12.53 -3.47 -2.17
CA LYS A 129 11.97 -4.75 -1.70
C LYS A 129 12.95 -5.56 -0.88
N PHE A 130 14.22 -5.53 -1.22
CA PHE A 130 15.27 -6.21 -0.46
C PHE A 130 15.40 -5.63 0.96
N LYS A 131 15.21 -4.33 1.18
CA LYS A 131 15.20 -3.71 2.52
C LYS A 131 14.02 -4.21 3.34
N GLU A 132 12.83 -4.30 2.75
CA GLU A 132 11.65 -4.86 3.41
C GLU A 132 11.92 -6.31 3.86
N LYS A 133 12.58 -7.12 3.03
CA LYS A 133 12.95 -8.50 3.37
C LYS A 133 13.99 -8.56 4.50
N LEU A 134 15.00 -7.69 4.46
CA LEU A 134 16.04 -7.66 5.47
C LEU A 134 15.58 -7.10 6.83
N ALA A 135 14.52 -6.28 6.85
CA ALA A 135 13.95 -5.74 8.09
C ALA A 135 13.42 -6.82 9.06
N TRP A 136 13.22 -8.05 8.58
CA TRP A 136 12.84 -9.19 9.42
C TRP A 136 14.02 -9.85 10.12
N LEU A 137 15.26 -9.52 9.73
CA LEU A 137 16.47 -10.09 10.32
C LEU A 137 16.85 -9.36 11.63
N ASN A 138 17.07 -10.13 12.69
CA ASN A 138 17.73 -9.58 13.86
C ASN A 138 19.21 -9.30 13.56
N PRO A 139 19.91 -8.48 14.38
CA PRO A 139 21.29 -8.08 14.12
C PRO A 139 22.27 -9.26 13.99
N PHE A 140 22.04 -10.35 14.70
CA PHE A 140 22.91 -11.55 14.63
C PHE A 140 22.73 -12.27 13.30
N ASP A 141 21.48 -12.51 12.89
CA ASP A 141 21.17 -13.19 11.63
C ASP A 141 21.63 -12.33 10.43
N TYR A 142 21.45 -11.01 10.51
CA TYR A 142 21.98 -10.07 9.52
C TYR A 142 23.50 -10.19 9.37
N LYS A 143 24.24 -10.22 10.49
CA LYS A 143 25.70 -10.37 10.49
C LYS A 143 26.14 -11.69 9.86
N MET A 144 25.43 -12.78 10.16
CA MET A 144 25.72 -14.11 9.58
C MET A 144 25.45 -14.17 8.08
N LEU A 145 24.38 -13.52 7.61
CA LEU A 145 23.92 -13.60 6.23
C LEU A 145 24.42 -12.45 5.35
N LYS A 146 25.19 -11.51 5.92
CA LYS A 146 25.63 -10.27 5.25
C LYS A 146 26.19 -10.48 3.85
N LYS A 147 27.05 -11.50 3.65
CA LYS A 147 27.65 -11.79 2.35
C LYS A 147 26.68 -12.27 1.26
N TRP A 148 25.43 -12.55 1.62
CA TRP A 148 24.36 -12.92 0.67
C TRP A 148 23.31 -11.83 0.50
N VAL A 149 23.43 -10.73 1.25
CA VAL A 149 22.51 -9.58 1.16
C VAL A 149 22.50 -9.00 -0.25
N ASP A 150 23.68 -8.89 -0.87
CA ASP A 150 23.84 -8.37 -2.24
C ASP A 150 22.99 -9.15 -3.27
N ARG A 151 22.76 -10.44 -3.02
CA ARG A 151 21.93 -11.28 -3.89
C ARG A 151 20.42 -10.94 -3.81
N ILE A 152 19.96 -10.48 -2.67
CA ILE A 152 18.56 -10.03 -2.52
C ILE A 152 18.39 -8.70 -3.24
N GLU A 153 19.36 -7.80 -3.18
CA GLU A 153 19.36 -6.54 -3.91
C GLU A 153 19.36 -6.77 -5.43
N GLU A 154 20.02 -7.83 -5.91
CA GLU A 154 20.02 -8.17 -7.33
C GLU A 154 18.61 -8.37 -7.91
N MET A 155 17.65 -8.84 -7.11
CA MET A 155 16.26 -9.02 -7.54
C MET A 155 15.60 -7.68 -7.89
N ASP A 156 15.80 -6.67 -7.03
CA ASP A 156 15.34 -5.32 -7.29
C ASP A 156 16.05 -4.73 -8.51
N ALA A 157 17.38 -4.81 -8.55
CA ALA A 157 18.21 -4.28 -9.64
C ALA A 157 17.86 -4.92 -11.00
N TYR A 158 17.68 -6.24 -11.05
CA TYR A 158 17.24 -6.94 -12.25
C TYR A 158 15.89 -6.43 -12.72
N SER A 159 14.90 -6.36 -11.81
CA SER A 159 13.53 -6.02 -12.17
C SER A 159 13.41 -4.59 -12.68
N PHE A 160 14.08 -3.63 -12.03
CA PHE A 160 14.11 -2.23 -12.49
C PHE A 160 14.86 -2.05 -13.82
N LYS A 161 15.97 -2.78 -14.03
CA LYS A 161 16.71 -2.76 -15.30
C LYS A 161 15.91 -3.37 -16.45
N ARG A 162 15.29 -4.56 -16.20
CA ARG A 162 14.60 -5.32 -17.25
C ARG A 162 13.28 -4.68 -17.66
N ALA A 163 12.64 -3.95 -16.77
CA ALA A 163 11.41 -3.24 -17.09
C ALA A 163 11.66 -2.20 -18.19
N ASP A 164 10.83 -2.21 -19.23
CA ASP A 164 10.79 -1.17 -20.26
C ASP A 164 10.03 0.06 -19.76
N TYR A 165 9.01 -0.16 -18.92
CA TYR A 165 8.25 0.86 -18.22
C TYR A 165 8.04 0.51 -16.74
N ILE A 166 8.01 1.54 -15.88
CA ILE A 166 7.77 1.41 -14.44
C ILE A 166 6.64 2.36 -14.10
N ILE A 167 5.58 1.83 -13.48
CA ILE A 167 4.41 2.63 -13.09
C ILE A 167 4.41 2.81 -11.57
N PHE A 168 4.50 4.07 -11.14
CA PHE A 168 4.31 4.49 -9.76
C PHE A 168 2.95 5.20 -9.59
N PRO A 169 2.38 5.25 -8.37
CA PRO A 169 1.13 5.98 -8.13
C PRO A 169 1.29 7.50 -8.28
N CYS A 170 2.46 8.04 -7.95
CA CYS A 170 2.84 9.44 -8.08
C CYS A 170 4.36 9.56 -8.03
N LYS A 171 4.88 10.73 -8.35
CA LYS A 171 6.33 10.98 -8.32
C LYS A 171 6.91 10.87 -6.91
N GLU A 172 6.18 11.34 -5.93
CA GLU A 172 6.58 11.35 -4.52
C GLU A 172 6.71 9.93 -3.95
N ALA A 173 6.02 8.96 -4.54
CA ALA A 173 6.13 7.55 -4.16
C ALA A 173 7.50 6.92 -4.51
N GLU A 174 8.35 7.60 -5.27
CA GLU A 174 9.73 7.20 -5.50
C GLU A 174 10.65 7.57 -4.32
N GLU A 175 10.29 8.54 -3.47
CA GLU A 175 11.12 9.04 -2.36
C GLU A 175 11.67 7.92 -1.46
N PRO A 176 10.87 6.94 -1.01
CA PRO A 176 11.38 5.84 -0.22
C PRO A 176 12.50 5.02 -0.88
N TYR A 177 12.54 4.97 -2.20
CA TYR A 177 13.59 4.26 -2.92
C TYR A 177 14.92 5.01 -2.86
N TYR A 178 14.91 6.35 -2.94
CA TYR A 178 16.10 7.17 -2.75
C TYR A 178 16.67 7.06 -1.33
N HIS A 179 15.81 6.94 -0.31
CA HIS A 179 16.22 6.80 1.09
C HIS A 179 16.76 5.41 1.42
N THR A 180 16.25 4.37 0.77
CA THR A 180 16.50 3.00 1.17
C THR A 180 17.42 2.22 0.24
N TRP A 181 17.75 2.77 -0.94
CA TRP A 181 18.54 2.08 -1.96
C TRP A 181 19.56 2.99 -2.62
N GLU A 182 20.83 2.91 -2.20
CA GLU A 182 21.92 3.74 -2.71
C GLU A 182 22.11 3.63 -4.23
N GLY A 183 21.85 2.44 -4.82
CA GLY A 183 21.95 2.21 -6.27
C GLY A 183 20.76 2.71 -7.08
N TYR A 184 19.68 3.20 -6.45
CA TYR A 184 18.44 3.51 -7.16
C TYR A 184 18.60 4.61 -8.20
N GLU A 185 19.27 5.71 -7.85
CA GLU A 185 19.48 6.86 -8.75
C GLU A 185 20.24 6.47 -10.01
N GLN A 186 21.21 5.56 -9.90
CA GLN A 186 22.01 5.09 -11.03
C GLN A 186 21.22 4.16 -11.96
N LEU A 187 20.19 3.49 -11.45
CA LEU A 187 19.31 2.59 -12.21
C LEU A 187 18.13 3.33 -12.85
N ARG A 188 17.83 4.50 -12.36
CA ARG A 188 16.65 5.27 -12.75
C ARG A 188 16.83 5.91 -14.13
N GLU A 189 15.95 5.57 -15.06
CA GLU A 189 15.87 6.17 -16.39
C GLU A 189 14.52 6.87 -16.53
N GLU A 190 14.48 8.22 -16.52
CA GLU A 190 13.26 9.04 -16.54
C GLU A 190 12.23 8.58 -17.59
N LYS A 191 12.67 8.25 -18.80
CA LYS A 191 11.79 7.84 -19.90
C LYS A 191 10.96 6.59 -19.62
N LYS A 192 11.37 5.74 -18.66
CA LYS A 192 10.66 4.50 -18.29
C LYS A 192 9.51 4.77 -17.33
N TYR A 193 9.52 5.89 -16.59
CA TYR A 193 8.57 6.12 -15.51
C TYR A 193 7.25 6.69 -16.01
N ARG A 194 6.17 6.19 -15.44
CA ARG A 194 4.80 6.68 -15.61
C ARG A 194 4.15 6.78 -14.24
N TYR A 195 3.24 7.75 -14.09
CA TYR A 195 2.58 8.01 -12.82
C TYR A 195 1.08 7.89 -12.97
N MET A 196 0.46 7.12 -12.08
CA MET A 196 -0.95 6.83 -12.13
C MET A 196 -1.50 6.61 -10.72
N PRO A 197 -2.27 7.56 -10.17
CA PRO A 197 -2.88 7.40 -8.87
C PRO A 197 -3.76 6.15 -8.81
N THR A 198 -3.70 5.46 -7.68
CA THR A 198 -4.56 4.31 -7.40
C THR A 198 -5.96 4.78 -7.05
N GLY A 199 -6.98 4.02 -7.46
CA GLY A 199 -8.35 4.20 -7.02
C GLY A 199 -8.89 2.95 -6.34
N ILE A 200 -9.93 3.11 -5.53
CA ILE A 200 -10.58 2.02 -4.82
C ILE A 200 -12.11 2.06 -4.97
N VAL A 201 -12.76 0.95 -4.67
CA VAL A 201 -14.21 0.94 -4.41
C VAL A 201 -14.46 1.76 -3.14
N GLY A 202 -15.36 2.74 -3.20
CA GLY A 202 -15.71 3.56 -2.03
C GLY A 202 -16.20 2.69 -0.86
N CYS A 203 -15.72 3.00 0.33
CA CYS A 203 -15.98 2.24 1.54
C CYS A 203 -17.28 2.67 2.22
N LYS A 204 -17.86 1.76 3.00
CA LYS A 204 -19.03 2.04 3.86
C LYS A 204 -18.81 1.42 5.22
N ALA A 205 -19.14 2.16 6.27
CA ALA A 205 -19.22 1.63 7.62
C ALA A 205 -20.37 0.61 7.72
N LYS A 206 -20.14 -0.51 8.40
CA LYS A 206 -21.17 -1.52 8.69
C LYS A 206 -21.96 -1.18 9.93
N VAL A 207 -21.32 -0.47 10.86
CA VAL A 207 -21.89 0.01 12.12
C VAL A 207 -21.83 1.53 12.11
N ASN A 208 -22.91 2.20 12.50
CA ASN A 208 -22.93 3.65 12.59
C ASN A 208 -22.01 4.16 13.72
N ARG A 209 -21.72 5.46 13.70
CA ARG A 209 -20.81 6.12 14.63
C ARG A 209 -21.21 5.95 16.09
N GLU A 210 -22.48 6.16 16.39
CA GLU A 210 -23.02 6.14 17.75
C GLU A 210 -22.94 4.72 18.35
N ASP A 211 -23.38 3.71 17.61
CA ASP A 211 -23.36 2.32 18.07
C ASP A 211 -21.91 1.80 18.21
N PHE A 212 -21.00 2.22 17.29
CA PHE A 212 -19.60 1.84 17.38
C PHE A 212 -18.95 2.47 18.63
N ARG A 213 -19.17 3.76 18.89
CA ARG A 213 -18.67 4.44 20.09
C ARG A 213 -19.21 3.82 21.37
N LYS A 214 -20.52 3.56 21.42
CA LYS A 214 -21.18 2.88 22.55
C LYS A 214 -20.58 1.52 22.86
N LYS A 215 -20.28 0.74 21.82
CA LYS A 215 -19.64 -0.58 21.97
C LYS A 215 -18.31 -0.51 22.72
N TYR A 216 -17.55 0.55 22.51
CA TYR A 216 -16.24 0.76 23.13
C TYR A 216 -16.25 1.72 24.32
N GLY A 217 -17.43 2.10 24.83
CA GLY A 217 -17.58 2.97 25.99
C GLY A 217 -17.11 4.41 25.77
N ILE A 218 -17.12 4.88 24.50
CA ILE A 218 -16.69 6.22 24.13
C ILE A 218 -17.89 7.19 24.21
N PRO A 219 -17.80 8.30 24.98
CA PRO A 219 -18.85 9.29 25.02
C PRO A 219 -19.11 9.94 23.65
N ASP A 220 -20.37 10.32 23.37
CA ASP A 220 -20.75 10.90 22.08
C ASP A 220 -20.01 12.22 21.79
N ASN A 221 -19.77 13.03 22.84
CA ASN A 221 -19.04 14.30 22.76
C ASN A 221 -17.51 14.16 22.80
N ALA A 222 -16.98 12.93 22.90
CA ALA A 222 -15.53 12.71 22.89
C ALA A 222 -14.93 13.01 21.52
N PHE A 223 -13.70 13.55 21.51
CA PHE A 223 -12.89 13.68 20.31
C PHE A 223 -12.10 12.40 20.09
N VAL A 224 -12.35 11.75 18.96
CA VAL A 224 -11.81 10.42 18.67
C VAL A 224 -10.79 10.48 17.54
N ILE A 225 -9.60 10.03 17.85
CA ILE A 225 -8.47 9.89 16.92
C ILE A 225 -8.36 8.43 16.51
N SER A 226 -8.29 8.13 15.23
CA SER A 226 -8.16 6.74 14.76
C SER A 226 -6.88 6.48 14.00
N TYR A 227 -6.48 5.21 14.03
CA TYR A 227 -5.39 4.64 13.25
C TYR A 227 -5.76 3.22 12.85
N ALA A 228 -5.37 2.82 11.63
CA ALA A 228 -5.49 1.44 11.17
C ALA A 228 -4.25 1.04 10.38
N GLY A 229 -3.49 0.07 10.89
CA GLY A 229 -2.26 -0.35 10.25
C GLY A 229 -1.42 -1.32 11.07
N ARG A 230 -0.26 -1.68 10.54
CA ARG A 230 0.74 -2.49 11.25
C ARG A 230 1.42 -1.65 12.32
N HIS A 231 1.60 -2.22 13.52
CA HIS A 231 2.28 -1.56 14.64
C HIS A 231 3.81 -1.69 14.51
N ASN A 232 4.39 -1.01 13.53
CA ASN A 232 5.82 -1.07 13.23
C ASN A 232 6.42 0.31 12.90
N GLU A 233 7.75 0.35 12.76
CA GLU A 233 8.52 1.56 12.53
C GLU A 233 8.12 2.27 11.23
N ILE A 234 8.04 1.54 10.11
CA ILE A 234 7.70 2.12 8.79
C ILE A 234 6.34 2.84 8.83
N LYS A 235 5.39 2.31 9.63
CA LYS A 235 4.06 2.91 9.82
C LYS A 235 4.01 3.97 10.93
N GLY A 236 5.16 4.32 11.52
CA GLY A 236 5.27 5.37 12.52
C GLY A 236 4.48 5.10 13.80
N TYR A 237 4.29 3.82 14.17
CA TYR A 237 3.48 3.48 15.35
C TYR A 237 4.07 4.01 16.66
N ALA A 238 5.40 4.12 16.76
CA ALA A 238 6.06 4.74 17.91
C ALA A 238 5.69 6.22 18.04
N ASP A 239 5.59 6.94 16.93
CA ASP A 239 5.20 8.34 16.90
C ASP A 239 3.72 8.53 17.25
N LEU A 240 2.86 7.63 16.78
CA LEU A 240 1.45 7.60 17.21
C LEU A 240 1.32 7.46 18.72
N LYS A 241 2.14 6.62 19.36
CA LYS A 241 2.16 6.47 20.82
C LYS A 241 2.60 7.74 21.53
N ARG A 242 3.66 8.40 21.03
CA ARG A 242 4.13 9.69 21.59
C ARG A 242 3.05 10.77 21.48
N LEU A 243 2.30 10.82 20.37
CA LEU A 243 1.13 11.70 20.24
C LEU A 243 0.05 11.33 21.26
N GLY A 244 -0.21 10.03 21.45
CA GLY A 244 -1.16 9.53 22.44
C GLY A 244 -0.78 9.93 23.86
N GLU A 245 0.48 9.79 24.25
CA GLU A 245 0.99 10.20 25.57
C GLU A 245 0.73 11.68 25.87
N LYS A 246 0.86 12.56 24.86
CA LYS A 246 0.60 14.00 24.99
C LYS A 246 -0.90 14.33 24.99
N LEU A 247 -1.66 13.77 24.03
CA LEU A 247 -3.05 14.14 23.78
C LEU A 247 -4.04 13.55 24.81
N LEU A 248 -3.73 12.38 25.40
CA LEU A 248 -4.54 11.72 26.42
C LEU A 248 -4.50 12.43 27.81
N ALA A 249 -3.72 13.50 27.94
CA ALA A 249 -3.87 14.43 29.07
C ALA A 249 -5.25 15.10 29.09
N ASP A 250 -5.86 15.30 27.92
CA ASP A 250 -7.24 15.74 27.78
C ASP A 250 -8.19 14.55 27.92
N LYS A 251 -9.00 14.55 28.99
CA LYS A 251 -9.95 13.46 29.30
C LYS A 251 -11.10 13.29 28.30
N ASN A 252 -11.24 14.21 27.34
CA ASN A 252 -12.21 14.11 26.27
C ASN A 252 -11.62 13.57 24.96
N VAL A 253 -10.35 13.13 24.98
CA VAL A 253 -9.66 12.54 23.81
C VAL A 253 -9.59 11.03 23.97
N TYR A 254 -9.94 10.32 22.90
CA TYR A 254 -9.86 8.86 22.78
C TYR A 254 -9.10 8.46 21.53
N PHE A 255 -8.38 7.36 21.60
CA PHE A 255 -7.75 6.71 20.45
C PHE A 255 -8.42 5.39 20.14
N LEU A 256 -8.77 5.17 18.87
CA LEU A 256 -9.27 3.91 18.32
C LEU A 256 -8.22 3.33 17.37
N ILE A 257 -7.63 2.21 17.75
CA ILE A 257 -6.49 1.63 17.06
C ILE A 257 -6.85 0.25 16.51
N ALA A 258 -6.72 0.09 15.18
CA ALA A 258 -6.87 -1.22 14.52
C ALA A 258 -5.53 -1.71 14.00
N GLY A 259 -5.26 -2.98 14.24
CA GLY A 259 -4.05 -3.65 13.79
C GLY A 259 -3.61 -4.77 14.73
N LYS A 260 -2.56 -5.47 14.38
CA LYS A 260 -1.91 -6.41 15.29
C LYS A 260 -0.90 -5.67 16.14
N GLU A 261 -0.92 -5.90 17.44
CA GLU A 261 0.08 -5.42 18.39
C GLU A 261 1.45 -6.15 18.24
N GLU A 262 1.99 -6.11 17.02
CA GLU A 262 3.26 -6.73 16.66
C GLU A 262 4.00 -5.88 15.62
N PRO A 263 5.28 -5.60 15.79
CA PRO A 263 6.14 -5.91 16.95
C PRO A 263 5.94 -4.98 18.15
N MET A 264 5.16 -3.90 18.01
CA MET A 264 4.93 -2.90 19.07
C MET A 264 3.54 -3.08 19.67
N THR A 265 3.44 -2.88 20.99
CA THR A 265 2.17 -2.88 21.75
C THR A 265 1.66 -1.45 21.95
N GLY A 266 0.36 -1.32 22.17
CA GLY A 266 -0.31 -0.05 22.48
C GLY A 266 0.09 0.59 23.81
N LEU A 267 -0.54 1.74 24.12
CA LEU A 267 -0.40 2.40 25.41
C LEU A 267 -1.32 1.76 26.45
N LYS A 268 -0.87 1.74 27.70
CA LYS A 268 -1.71 1.35 28.85
C LYS A 268 -2.48 2.56 29.38
N ASN A 269 -3.59 2.87 28.73
CA ASN A 269 -4.50 3.97 29.10
C ASN A 269 -5.93 3.60 28.69
N ASP A 270 -6.91 3.88 29.53
CA ASP A 270 -8.30 3.50 29.28
C ASP A 270 -8.93 4.20 28.07
N HIS A 271 -8.38 5.34 27.64
CA HIS A 271 -8.80 6.06 26.44
C HIS A 271 -7.98 5.69 25.18
N TRP A 272 -7.00 4.77 25.31
CA TRP A 272 -6.29 4.15 24.20
C TRP A 272 -6.86 2.76 23.93
N ILE A 273 -7.74 2.65 22.95
CA ILE A 273 -8.53 1.45 22.71
C ILE A 273 -7.93 0.66 21.54
N GLU A 274 -7.27 -0.44 21.88
CA GLU A 274 -6.80 -1.42 20.89
C GLU A 274 -7.95 -2.33 20.46
N VAL A 275 -8.49 -2.09 19.29
CA VAL A 275 -9.53 -2.94 18.68
C VAL A 275 -8.94 -4.25 18.18
N GLY A 276 -7.63 -4.26 17.95
CA GLY A 276 -6.92 -5.38 17.38
C GLY A 276 -7.16 -5.53 15.86
N TRP A 277 -6.83 -6.71 15.33
CA TRP A 277 -7.10 -6.98 13.93
C TRP A 277 -8.60 -7.10 13.66
N THR A 278 -9.11 -6.37 12.70
CA THR A 278 -10.55 -6.33 12.37
C THR A 278 -10.80 -6.50 10.87
N ASN A 279 -11.95 -7.10 10.54
CA ASN A 279 -12.48 -7.16 9.17
C ASN A 279 -13.37 -5.94 8.83
N ASP A 280 -13.53 -5.01 9.77
CA ASP A 280 -14.34 -3.81 9.61
C ASP A 280 -13.59 -2.58 10.13
N PRO A 281 -12.49 -2.18 9.50
CA PRO A 281 -11.79 -0.94 9.83
C PRO A 281 -12.65 0.28 9.49
N HIS A 282 -13.56 0.17 8.54
CA HIS A 282 -14.36 1.29 8.04
C HIS A 282 -15.33 1.83 9.10
N SER A 283 -15.94 0.97 9.91
CA SER A 283 -16.77 1.42 11.04
C SER A 283 -15.96 2.12 12.13
N LEU A 284 -14.72 1.66 12.39
CA LEU A 284 -13.79 2.33 13.30
C LEU A 284 -13.42 3.72 12.78
N ILE A 285 -13.06 3.83 11.51
CA ILE A 285 -12.68 5.08 10.86
C ILE A 285 -13.86 6.06 10.87
N ALA A 286 -15.06 5.61 10.47
CA ALA A 286 -16.26 6.44 10.46
C ALA A 286 -16.70 6.89 11.85
N ALA A 287 -16.35 6.16 12.92
CA ALA A 287 -16.60 6.52 14.29
C ALA A 287 -15.64 7.59 14.83
N SER A 288 -14.58 7.95 14.11
CA SER A 288 -13.58 8.93 14.53
C SER A 288 -13.85 10.34 14.00
N ASP A 289 -13.15 11.32 14.57
CA ASP A 289 -13.18 12.72 14.16
C ASP A 289 -11.99 13.05 13.25
N VAL A 290 -10.87 12.33 13.45
CA VAL A 290 -9.66 12.46 12.65
C VAL A 290 -8.94 11.12 12.57
N PHE A 291 -8.36 10.83 11.41
CA PHE A 291 -7.46 9.71 11.20
C PHE A 291 -6.01 10.20 11.18
N VAL A 292 -5.11 9.48 11.85
CA VAL A 292 -3.67 9.82 11.86
C VAL A 292 -2.89 8.80 11.04
N LEU A 293 -2.06 9.28 10.12
CA LEU A 293 -1.20 8.48 9.26
C LEU A 293 0.27 8.88 9.47
N PRO A 294 0.94 8.33 10.50
CA PRO A 294 2.26 8.79 10.94
C PRO A 294 3.42 8.07 10.25
N ASN A 295 3.25 7.68 9.00
CA ASN A 295 4.23 6.88 8.27
C ASN A 295 5.60 7.56 8.23
N HIS A 296 6.68 6.78 8.39
CA HIS A 296 8.05 7.22 8.10
C HIS A 296 8.35 7.06 6.62
N GLU A 297 7.85 5.99 5.99
CA GLU A 297 7.94 5.76 4.55
C GLU A 297 6.61 5.26 4.01
N THR A 298 6.18 5.77 2.87
CA THR A 298 4.97 5.29 2.21
C THR A 298 5.06 5.37 0.69
N TYR A 299 4.49 4.34 0.05
CA TYR A 299 4.34 4.28 -1.41
C TYR A 299 3.07 5.02 -1.84
N PHE A 300 1.90 4.49 -1.46
CA PHE A 300 0.56 5.07 -1.65
C PHE A 300 -0.44 4.20 -0.89
N ASP A 301 -0.74 4.57 0.34
CA ASP A 301 -1.50 3.71 1.23
C ASP A 301 -2.98 3.61 0.84
N LEU A 302 -3.47 2.39 0.58
CA LEU A 302 -4.89 2.17 0.28
C LEU A 302 -5.78 2.59 1.45
N ILE A 303 -5.32 2.43 2.70
CA ILE A 303 -6.07 2.87 3.87
C ILE A 303 -6.36 4.39 3.85
N LEU A 304 -5.45 5.20 3.29
CA LEU A 304 -5.71 6.63 3.13
C LEU A 304 -6.91 6.85 2.20
N LEU A 305 -6.96 6.15 1.06
CA LEU A 305 -8.10 6.25 0.14
C LEU A 305 -9.41 5.78 0.77
N GLU A 306 -9.34 4.73 1.62
CA GLU A 306 -10.50 4.25 2.39
C GLU A 306 -11.01 5.34 3.34
N VAL A 307 -10.11 6.02 4.07
CA VAL A 307 -10.43 7.16 4.95
C VAL A 307 -11.06 8.32 4.17
N LEU A 308 -10.47 8.67 3.02
CA LEU A 308 -10.98 9.73 2.15
C LEU A 308 -12.38 9.41 1.62
N SER A 309 -12.65 8.14 1.27
CA SER A 309 -13.98 7.71 0.79
C SER A 309 -15.06 7.80 1.87
N LEU A 310 -14.67 7.78 3.14
CA LEU A 310 -15.55 7.96 4.30
C LEU A 310 -15.68 9.42 4.74
N GLY A 311 -14.95 10.34 4.12
CA GLY A 311 -14.99 11.76 4.42
C GLY A 311 -14.38 12.12 5.79
N VAL A 312 -13.47 11.31 6.33
CA VAL A 312 -12.84 11.56 7.61
C VAL A 312 -11.60 12.44 7.42
N PRO A 313 -11.44 13.54 8.17
CA PRO A 313 -10.23 14.35 8.16
C PRO A 313 -8.98 13.54 8.48
N VAL A 314 -7.86 13.92 7.88
CA VAL A 314 -6.59 13.19 8.02
C VAL A 314 -5.47 14.12 8.44
N VAL A 315 -4.69 13.68 9.43
CA VAL A 315 -3.39 14.27 9.79
C VAL A 315 -2.31 13.29 9.40
N MET A 316 -1.45 13.64 8.43
CA MET A 316 -0.48 12.73 7.86
C MET A 316 0.92 13.33 7.79
N SER A 317 1.94 12.48 7.96
CA SER A 317 3.34 12.86 7.76
C SER A 317 3.60 13.26 6.31
N ARG A 318 4.46 14.27 6.12
CA ARG A 318 4.87 14.75 4.79
C ARG A 318 6.01 13.87 4.26
N THR A 319 5.66 12.63 3.87
CA THR A 319 6.60 11.63 3.34
C THR A 319 6.03 10.89 2.14
N GLY A 320 6.87 10.53 1.20
CA GLY A 320 6.54 9.69 0.05
C GLY A 320 5.20 10.06 -0.59
N GLY A 321 4.40 9.06 -0.92
CA GLY A 321 3.10 9.23 -1.58
C GLY A 321 2.07 10.09 -0.84
N ASN A 322 2.26 10.37 0.47
CA ASN A 322 1.38 11.30 1.19
C ASN A 322 1.47 12.73 0.60
N LYS A 323 2.65 13.15 0.14
CA LYS A 323 2.88 14.48 -0.45
C LYS A 323 2.02 14.74 -1.68
N TYR A 324 1.65 13.69 -2.41
CA TYR A 324 0.77 13.80 -3.57
C TYR A 324 -0.56 14.50 -3.26
N PHE A 325 -1.07 14.36 -2.04
CA PHE A 325 -2.36 14.92 -1.65
C PHE A 325 -2.33 16.42 -1.33
N GLU A 326 -1.14 17.04 -1.20
CA GLU A 326 -1.00 18.49 -0.97
C GLU A 326 -1.58 19.34 -2.11
N GLN A 327 -1.52 18.85 -3.34
CA GLN A 327 -2.03 19.56 -4.52
C GLN A 327 -3.53 19.84 -4.45
N PHE A 328 -4.30 19.05 -3.71
CA PHE A 328 -5.75 19.21 -3.62
C PHE A 328 -6.18 20.31 -2.66
N LYS A 329 -5.28 20.80 -1.80
CA LYS A 329 -5.50 21.90 -0.85
C LYS A 329 -6.78 21.75 0.00
N GLN A 330 -7.14 20.53 0.36
CA GLN A 330 -8.35 20.23 1.14
C GLN A 330 -8.18 20.64 2.61
N PRO A 331 -9.09 21.42 3.19
CA PRO A 331 -8.98 21.87 4.59
C PRO A 331 -8.91 20.72 5.61
N GLY A 332 -9.56 19.59 5.31
CA GLY A 332 -9.54 18.40 6.14
C GLY A 332 -8.30 17.51 6.00
N LEU A 333 -7.35 17.85 5.08
CA LEU A 333 -6.06 17.17 4.95
C LEU A 333 -4.98 18.05 5.55
N LYS A 334 -4.36 17.57 6.63
CA LYS A 334 -3.31 18.31 7.35
C LYS A 334 -2.00 17.52 7.26
N PHE A 335 -0.93 18.23 6.90
CA PHE A 335 0.40 17.66 6.77
C PHE A 335 1.31 18.18 7.87
N TYR A 336 2.28 17.34 8.27
CA TYR A 336 3.25 17.70 9.29
C TYR A 336 4.63 17.10 8.98
N ASP A 337 5.67 17.76 9.47
CA ASP A 337 7.05 17.33 9.39
C ASP A 337 7.60 16.91 10.77
N THR A 338 7.03 17.44 11.87
CA THR A 338 7.41 17.13 13.24
C THR A 338 6.23 16.64 14.08
N LEU A 339 6.50 15.94 15.18
CA LEU A 339 5.43 15.48 16.09
C LEU A 339 4.70 16.62 16.80
N GLU A 340 5.38 17.72 17.02
CA GLU A 340 4.77 18.94 17.55
C GLU A 340 3.74 19.49 16.56
N GLU A 341 4.11 19.60 15.30
CA GLU A 341 3.16 19.98 14.24
C GLU A 341 2.02 18.99 14.11
N ALA A 342 2.28 17.68 14.20
CA ALA A 342 1.22 16.67 14.18
C ALA A 342 0.18 16.91 15.28
N GLN A 343 0.65 17.18 16.50
CA GLN A 343 -0.21 17.52 17.63
C GLN A 343 -1.05 18.78 17.33
N ASP A 344 -0.43 19.84 16.83
CA ASP A 344 -1.11 21.09 16.48
C ASP A 344 -2.17 20.85 15.40
N ARG A 345 -1.86 20.09 14.33
CA ARG A 345 -2.81 19.75 13.27
C ARG A 345 -4.00 18.94 13.76
N ILE A 346 -3.80 18.03 14.71
CA ILE A 346 -4.89 17.29 15.36
C ILE A 346 -5.78 18.26 16.15
N LEU A 347 -5.17 19.18 16.90
CA LEU A 347 -5.90 20.18 17.69
C LEU A 347 -6.60 21.22 16.79
N ASP A 348 -6.06 21.55 15.62
CA ASP A 348 -6.72 22.39 14.63
C ASP A 348 -8.04 21.75 14.17
N ILE A 349 -8.03 20.44 13.87
CA ILE A 349 -9.27 19.71 13.52
C ILE A 349 -10.24 19.69 14.70
N LYS A 350 -9.74 19.45 15.93
CA LYS A 350 -10.58 19.45 17.14
C LYS A 350 -11.29 20.78 17.40
N LYS A 351 -10.63 21.90 17.07
CA LYS A 351 -11.14 23.27 17.29
C LYS A 351 -11.91 23.82 16.09
N MET A 352 -11.94 23.09 14.98
CA MET A 352 -12.60 23.55 13.76
C MET A 352 -14.11 23.77 14.01
N PRO A 353 -14.67 24.91 13.62
CA PRO A 353 -16.11 25.15 13.68
C PRO A 353 -16.90 24.05 12.95
N VAL A 354 -18.10 23.74 13.46
CA VAL A 354 -18.91 22.63 12.93
C VAL A 354 -19.18 22.77 11.43
N ASP A 355 -19.52 23.97 10.98
CA ASP A 355 -19.82 24.24 9.57
C ASP A 355 -18.57 24.03 8.69
N GLU A 356 -17.41 24.55 9.11
CA GLU A 356 -16.14 24.34 8.42
C GLU A 356 -15.73 22.87 8.38
N LEU A 357 -15.98 22.12 9.46
CA LEU A 357 -15.71 20.69 9.52
C LEU A 357 -16.62 19.91 8.57
N CYS A 358 -17.90 20.29 8.48
CA CYS A 358 -18.84 19.70 7.53
C CYS A 358 -18.38 19.95 6.09
N ASP A 359 -17.99 21.17 5.75
CA ASP A 359 -17.48 21.53 4.43
C ASP A 359 -16.18 20.77 4.10
N ALA A 360 -15.27 20.68 5.07
CA ALA A 360 -14.03 19.91 4.91
C ALA A 360 -14.28 18.43 4.62
N LYS A 361 -15.22 17.80 5.32
CA LYS A 361 -15.64 16.42 5.09
C LYS A 361 -16.26 16.22 3.71
N ALA A 362 -17.15 17.13 3.32
CA ALA A 362 -17.78 17.12 2.00
C ALA A 362 -16.73 17.26 0.88
N GLY A 363 -15.78 18.20 1.04
CA GLY A 363 -14.68 18.40 0.09
C GLY A 363 -13.76 17.17 -0.05
N ILE A 364 -13.49 16.43 1.05
CA ILE A 364 -12.73 15.18 1.00
C ILE A 364 -13.49 14.12 0.17
N ILE A 365 -14.80 13.95 0.39
CA ILE A 365 -15.64 13.01 -0.37
C ILE A 365 -15.68 13.39 -1.85
N GLU A 366 -15.85 14.68 -2.15
CA GLU A 366 -15.86 15.17 -3.53
C GLU A 366 -14.52 14.89 -4.22
N MET A 367 -13.40 15.20 -3.58
CA MET A 367 -12.06 14.90 -4.07
C MET A 367 -11.89 13.40 -4.34
N PHE A 368 -12.31 12.53 -3.41
CA PHE A 368 -12.27 11.08 -3.59
C PHE A 368 -13.08 10.66 -4.82
N ASN A 369 -14.31 11.13 -4.96
CA ASN A 369 -15.19 10.78 -6.07
C ASN A 369 -14.66 11.23 -7.44
N ASN A 370 -13.95 12.35 -7.47
CA ASN A 370 -13.38 12.90 -8.69
C ASN A 370 -12.07 12.21 -9.10
N GLU A 371 -11.24 11.76 -8.14
CA GLU A 371 -9.86 11.37 -8.44
C GLU A 371 -9.53 9.91 -8.11
N PHE A 372 -10.23 9.27 -7.15
CA PHE A 372 -9.77 8.01 -6.56
C PHE A 372 -10.79 6.86 -6.66
N THR A 373 -11.80 6.98 -7.52
CA THR A 373 -12.73 5.88 -7.78
C THR A 373 -12.10 4.80 -8.65
N VAL A 374 -12.63 3.57 -8.60
CA VAL A 374 -12.15 2.48 -9.45
C VAL A 374 -12.35 2.77 -10.94
N GLU A 375 -13.40 3.51 -11.32
CA GLU A 375 -13.65 3.91 -12.71
C GLU A 375 -12.57 4.87 -13.23
N LYS A 376 -12.20 5.88 -12.43
CA LYS A 376 -11.13 6.81 -12.76
C LYS A 376 -9.80 6.07 -12.88
N PHE A 377 -9.51 5.19 -11.92
CA PHE A 377 -8.32 4.37 -11.90
C PHE A 377 -8.20 3.49 -13.16
N ALA A 378 -9.27 2.78 -13.51
CA ALA A 378 -9.30 1.94 -14.70
C ALA A 378 -9.14 2.74 -16.00
N LYS A 379 -9.76 3.92 -16.11
CA LYS A 379 -9.60 4.83 -17.25
C LYS A 379 -8.15 5.29 -17.39
N ASN A 380 -7.54 5.72 -16.28
CA ASN A 380 -6.13 6.14 -16.25
C ASN A 380 -5.20 4.98 -16.64
N TYR A 381 -5.48 3.77 -16.14
CA TYR A 381 -4.73 2.57 -16.49
C TYR A 381 -4.79 2.29 -17.98
N ILE A 382 -5.99 2.25 -18.58
CA ILE A 382 -6.16 2.01 -20.02
C ILE A 382 -5.44 3.08 -20.84
N ASN A 383 -5.49 4.35 -20.43
CA ASN A 383 -4.81 5.44 -21.13
C ASN A 383 -3.29 5.23 -21.15
N ILE A 384 -2.67 5.01 -19.98
CA ILE A 384 -1.22 4.79 -19.87
C ILE A 384 -0.78 3.55 -20.66
N ILE A 385 -1.51 2.44 -20.54
CA ILE A 385 -1.15 1.23 -21.29
C ILE A 385 -1.35 1.42 -22.80
N SER A 386 -2.34 2.21 -23.22
CA SER A 386 -2.55 2.52 -24.63
C SER A 386 -1.41 3.39 -25.20
N GLU A 387 -0.91 4.36 -24.43
CA GLU A 387 0.28 5.16 -24.79
C GLU A 387 1.52 4.25 -24.94
N ILE A 388 1.73 3.33 -23.99
CA ILE A 388 2.80 2.35 -24.06
C ILE A 388 2.63 1.47 -25.30
N ALA A 389 1.42 0.95 -25.55
CA ALA A 389 1.13 0.10 -26.71
C ALA A 389 1.38 0.82 -28.04
N ALA A 390 1.07 2.11 -28.12
CA ALA A 390 1.33 2.92 -29.31
C ALA A 390 2.83 3.15 -29.59
N SER A 391 3.68 3.09 -28.55
CA SER A 391 5.13 3.22 -28.69
C SER A 391 5.83 1.91 -29.14
N ILE A 392 5.12 0.79 -29.13
CA ILE A 392 5.63 -0.51 -29.59
C ILE A 392 5.53 -0.56 -31.12
N ARG A 393 6.67 -0.59 -31.77
CA ARG A 393 6.79 -0.72 -33.24
C ARG A 393 6.47 -2.12 -33.73
#